data_11784aa6209c840ecb09d0f9b8f6f840
#
_entry.id   11784aa6209c840ecb09d0f9b8f6f840
#
_cell.length_a   1.000
_cell.length_b   1.000
_cell.length_c   1.000
_cell.angle_alpha   90.00
_cell.angle_beta   90.00
_cell.angle_gamma   90.00
#
_symmetry.space_group_name_H-M   'P 1'
#
loop_
_entity.id
_entity.type
_entity.pdbx_description
1 polymer ?
#
loop_
_entity_poly.entity_id
_entity_poly.type
_entity_poly.pdbx_seq_one_letter_code
_entity_poly.pdbx_strand_id
1 'polypeptide(L)'
;FTVLLGLNGAGKTTLYSLITRLYNTAKGEIKIYGNSLSKDPYQALKNIGVVFQQPTLDLDLSVNENLMYHSSLHGMKKQLARSRIENELDRIGLLEKKNTKVRTLSGGQRRRIEIARSLIHKPNLLLLDEPTVGLDIGSRQTILKHVKNLCKVDNLAVLWATHLIDEIDKGEKVVIIDKGKILEKGDVESIVKRNKTKNIREAFNKLVKI
;
A
#
# COMPACT_ATOMS: atom_id res chain seq x y z
N PHE A 1 8.61 -4.40 -5.40
CA PHE A 1 8.20 -3.07 -4.93
C PHE A 1 8.16 -2.12 -6.10
N THR A 2 7.02 -1.47 -6.36
CA THR A 2 6.83 -0.48 -7.42
C THR A 2 6.23 0.78 -6.81
N VAL A 3 6.84 1.94 -7.09
CA VAL A 3 6.35 3.23 -6.64
C VAL A 3 5.49 3.87 -7.72
N LEU A 4 4.28 4.31 -7.36
CA LEU A 4 3.42 5.18 -8.16
C LEU A 4 3.65 6.63 -7.70
N LEU A 5 4.50 7.35 -8.40
CA LEU A 5 4.91 8.70 -8.07
C LEU A 5 4.04 9.73 -8.81
N GLY A 6 3.48 10.69 -8.10
CA GLY A 6 2.72 11.78 -8.70
C GLY A 6 2.32 12.84 -7.68
N LEU A 7 2.10 14.06 -8.12
CA LEU A 7 1.60 15.14 -7.27
C LEU A 7 0.20 14.85 -6.73
N ASN A 8 -0.25 15.69 -5.80
CA ASN A 8 -1.64 15.68 -5.37
C ASN A 8 -2.54 16.00 -6.58
N GLY A 9 -3.62 15.23 -6.76
CA GLY A 9 -4.49 15.33 -7.93
C GLY A 9 -3.98 14.65 -9.20
N ALA A 10 -2.81 13.99 -9.19
CA ALA A 10 -2.30 13.27 -10.37
C ALA A 10 -3.13 12.05 -10.80
N GLY A 11 -4.07 11.57 -9.94
CA GLY A 11 -4.93 10.45 -10.23
C GLY A 11 -4.56 9.14 -9.50
N LYS A 12 -3.62 9.18 -8.53
CA LYS A 12 -3.19 8.01 -7.75
C LYS A 12 -4.35 7.33 -7.03
N THR A 13 -5.08 8.07 -6.18
CA THR A 13 -6.24 7.56 -5.43
C THR A 13 -7.37 7.11 -6.35
N THR A 14 -7.58 7.78 -7.48
CA THR A 14 -8.56 7.34 -8.49
C THR A 14 -8.18 5.98 -9.06
N LEU A 15 -6.91 5.76 -9.39
CA LEU A 15 -6.42 4.45 -9.84
C LEU A 15 -6.65 3.38 -8.77
N TYR A 16 -6.37 3.67 -7.50
CA TYR A 16 -6.64 2.75 -6.40
C TYR A 16 -8.13 2.43 -6.24
N SER A 17 -8.99 3.45 -6.35
CA SER A 17 -10.45 3.26 -6.31
C SER A 17 -10.96 2.38 -7.46
N LEU A 18 -10.34 2.46 -8.63
CA LEU A 18 -10.65 1.57 -9.76
C LEU A 18 -10.15 0.14 -9.51
N ILE A 19 -8.92 -0.03 -9.01
CA ILE A 19 -8.34 -1.36 -8.73
C ILE A 19 -9.10 -2.07 -7.59
N THR A 20 -9.57 -1.32 -6.59
CA THR A 20 -10.36 -1.85 -5.46
C THR A 20 -11.85 -1.95 -5.76
N ARG A 21 -12.27 -1.56 -6.97
CA ARG A 21 -13.66 -1.56 -7.42
C ARG A 21 -14.59 -0.67 -6.58
N LEU A 22 -14.06 0.35 -5.93
CA LEU A 22 -14.86 1.43 -5.36
C LEU A 22 -15.46 2.30 -6.46
N TYR A 23 -14.77 2.42 -7.60
CA TYR A 23 -15.29 3.02 -8.82
C TYR A 23 -15.30 2.00 -9.95
N ASN A 24 -16.31 2.11 -10.81
CA ASN A 24 -16.38 1.32 -12.04
C ASN A 24 -15.81 2.13 -13.21
N THR A 25 -15.18 1.42 -14.17
CA THR A 25 -14.78 2.02 -15.44
C THR A 25 -15.64 1.47 -16.56
N ALA A 26 -16.08 2.34 -17.47
CA ALA A 26 -16.77 1.94 -18.69
C ALA A 26 -15.83 1.54 -19.83
N LYS A 27 -14.53 1.86 -19.71
CA LYS A 27 -13.52 1.60 -20.75
C LYS A 27 -12.27 1.00 -20.12
N GLY A 28 -11.65 0.07 -20.83
CA GLY A 28 -10.46 -0.62 -20.38
C GLY A 28 -10.76 -1.88 -19.55
N GLU A 29 -9.72 -2.60 -19.19
CA GLU A 29 -9.78 -3.82 -18.39
C GLU A 29 -8.67 -3.80 -17.33
N ILE A 30 -9.01 -4.20 -16.11
CA ILE A 30 -8.06 -4.40 -15.02
C ILE A 30 -8.01 -5.89 -14.73
N LYS A 31 -6.80 -6.45 -14.76
CA LYS A 31 -6.52 -7.85 -14.39
C LYS A 31 -5.58 -7.91 -13.21
N ILE A 32 -5.89 -8.76 -12.23
CA ILE A 32 -5.09 -8.99 -11.05
C ILE A 32 -4.80 -10.48 -10.98
N TYR A 33 -3.52 -10.85 -11.12
CA TYR A 33 -3.10 -12.25 -11.24
C TYR A 33 -3.93 -13.04 -12.28
N GLY A 34 -4.16 -12.43 -13.45
CA GLY A 34 -4.93 -13.02 -14.55
C GLY A 34 -6.44 -12.94 -14.42
N ASN A 35 -6.98 -12.63 -13.23
CA ASN A 35 -8.43 -12.51 -13.00
C ASN A 35 -8.92 -11.11 -13.40
N SER A 36 -9.93 -11.06 -14.26
CA SER A 36 -10.55 -9.82 -14.68
C SER A 36 -11.40 -9.23 -13.56
N LEU A 37 -11.16 -7.98 -13.21
CA LEU A 37 -11.90 -7.29 -12.16
C LEU A 37 -13.39 -7.08 -12.52
N SER A 38 -13.72 -7.00 -13.81
CA SER A 38 -15.10 -6.86 -14.30
C SER A 38 -15.85 -8.19 -14.37
N LYS A 39 -15.14 -9.28 -14.77
CA LYS A 39 -15.76 -10.61 -15.00
C LYS A 39 -15.77 -11.47 -13.74
N ASP A 40 -14.70 -11.47 -12.97
CA ASP A 40 -14.56 -12.23 -11.73
C ASP A 40 -13.94 -11.38 -10.62
N PRO A 41 -14.69 -10.39 -10.10
CA PRO A 41 -14.20 -9.46 -9.08
C PRO A 41 -13.77 -10.15 -7.79
N TYR A 42 -14.47 -11.22 -7.39
CA TYR A 42 -14.13 -11.94 -6.17
C TYR A 42 -12.72 -12.55 -6.26
N GLN A 43 -12.41 -13.25 -7.35
CA GLN A 43 -11.09 -13.86 -7.54
C GLN A 43 -9.99 -12.81 -7.70
N ALA A 44 -10.27 -11.65 -8.28
CA ALA A 44 -9.34 -10.56 -8.37
C ALA A 44 -9.09 -9.93 -6.98
N LEU A 45 -10.16 -9.53 -6.27
CA LEU A 45 -10.07 -8.77 -5.02
C LEU A 45 -9.54 -9.58 -3.85
N LYS A 46 -9.78 -10.89 -3.78
CA LYS A 46 -9.25 -11.74 -2.69
C LYS A 46 -7.71 -11.76 -2.63
N ASN A 47 -7.05 -11.39 -3.73
CA ASN A 47 -5.59 -11.35 -3.82
C ASN A 47 -5.00 -10.00 -3.38
N ILE A 48 -5.83 -9.04 -2.99
CA ILE A 48 -5.39 -7.66 -2.68
C ILE A 48 -5.51 -7.39 -1.19
N GLY A 49 -4.42 -6.87 -0.59
CA GLY A 49 -4.47 -6.10 0.64
C GLY A 49 -4.45 -4.62 0.31
N VAL A 50 -5.21 -3.80 1.03
CA VAL A 50 -5.30 -2.36 0.77
C VAL A 50 -5.13 -1.57 2.06
N VAL A 51 -4.31 -0.52 1.98
CA VAL A 51 -4.20 0.53 3.01
C VAL A 51 -4.48 1.86 2.34
N PHE A 52 -5.61 2.47 2.70
CA PHE A 52 -6.02 3.76 2.18
C PHE A 52 -5.28 4.91 2.86
N GLN A 53 -5.28 6.08 2.23
CA GLN A 53 -4.70 7.31 2.79
C GLN A 53 -5.36 7.64 4.13
N GLN A 54 -6.69 7.61 4.19
CA GLN A 54 -7.45 7.85 5.42
C GLN A 54 -7.37 6.64 6.36
N PRO A 55 -7.17 6.85 7.68
CA PRO A 55 -7.25 5.76 8.66
C PRO A 55 -8.60 5.07 8.65
N THR A 56 -8.57 3.74 8.74
CA THR A 56 -9.78 2.90 8.65
C THR A 56 -9.93 1.94 9.84
N LEU A 57 -9.12 2.10 10.89
CA LEU A 57 -9.30 1.38 12.15
C LEU A 57 -10.39 2.07 12.99
N ASP A 58 -11.26 1.27 13.59
CA ASP A 58 -12.19 1.75 14.59
C ASP A 58 -11.42 2.10 15.88
N LEU A 59 -11.52 3.35 16.31
CA LEU A 59 -10.78 3.88 17.44
C LEU A 59 -11.29 3.36 18.78
N ASP A 60 -12.54 2.94 18.86
CA ASP A 60 -13.19 2.47 20.09
C ASP A 60 -12.99 0.98 20.35
N LEU A 61 -12.57 0.26 19.31
CA LEU A 61 -12.20 -1.15 19.40
C LEU A 61 -10.73 -1.32 19.79
N SER A 62 -10.40 -2.46 20.39
CA SER A 62 -9.01 -2.89 20.55
C SER A 62 -8.39 -3.25 19.21
N VAL A 63 -7.07 -3.36 19.18
CA VAL A 63 -6.34 -3.86 18.00
C VAL A 63 -6.88 -5.24 17.60
N ASN A 64 -7.01 -6.16 18.55
CA ASN A 64 -7.50 -7.51 18.26
C ASN A 64 -8.92 -7.53 17.69
N GLU A 65 -9.82 -6.72 18.22
CA GLU A 65 -11.21 -6.63 17.72
C GLU A 65 -11.24 -6.13 16.27
N ASN A 66 -10.49 -5.06 15.95
CA ASN A 66 -10.33 -4.58 14.57
C ASN A 66 -9.85 -5.66 13.61
N LEU A 67 -8.80 -6.40 14.01
CA LEU A 67 -8.17 -7.43 13.18
C LEU A 67 -9.07 -8.67 13.04
N MET A 68 -9.75 -9.08 14.12
CA MET A 68 -10.72 -10.18 14.10
C MET A 68 -11.93 -9.86 13.24
N TYR A 69 -12.45 -8.62 13.32
CA TYR A 69 -13.55 -8.15 12.47
C TYR A 69 -13.18 -8.26 10.98
N HIS A 70 -12.02 -7.72 10.63
CA HIS A 70 -11.49 -7.80 9.25
C HIS A 70 -11.32 -9.25 8.77
N SER A 71 -10.77 -10.11 9.62
CA SER A 71 -10.61 -11.54 9.32
C SER A 71 -11.96 -12.23 9.05
N SER A 72 -13.01 -11.84 9.78
CA SER A 72 -14.37 -12.37 9.59
C SER A 72 -14.96 -11.95 8.24
N LEU A 73 -14.70 -10.71 7.79
CA LEU A 73 -15.12 -10.24 6.46
C LEU A 73 -14.46 -11.05 5.32
N HIS A 74 -13.26 -11.58 5.57
CA HIS A 74 -12.59 -12.50 4.64
C HIS A 74 -12.98 -13.96 4.81
N GLY A 75 -14.01 -14.28 5.62
CA GLY A 75 -14.49 -15.64 5.83
C GLY A 75 -13.51 -16.57 6.56
N MET A 76 -12.55 -16.02 7.30
CA MET A 76 -11.52 -16.80 7.94
C MET A 76 -12.05 -17.53 9.19
N LYS A 77 -11.66 -18.80 9.36
CA LYS A 77 -11.93 -19.53 10.60
C LYS A 77 -11.24 -18.85 11.80
N LYS A 78 -11.94 -18.71 12.92
CA LYS A 78 -11.51 -17.97 14.11
C LYS A 78 -10.12 -18.38 14.63
N GLN A 79 -9.83 -19.69 14.65
CA GLN A 79 -8.53 -20.21 15.11
C GLN A 79 -7.38 -19.75 14.16
N LEU A 80 -7.59 -19.84 12.84
CA LEU A 80 -6.62 -19.39 11.84
C LEU A 80 -6.41 -17.87 11.92
N ALA A 81 -7.50 -17.12 12.08
CA ALA A 81 -7.45 -15.67 12.23
C ALA A 81 -6.60 -15.26 13.44
N ARG A 82 -6.80 -15.89 14.61
CA ARG A 82 -6.01 -15.62 15.83
C ARG A 82 -4.52 -15.83 15.61
N SER A 83 -4.15 -16.99 15.05
CA SER A 83 -2.73 -17.29 14.79
C SER A 83 -2.10 -16.28 13.82
N ARG A 84 -2.80 -15.92 12.73
CA ARG A 84 -2.28 -14.94 11.77
C ARG A 84 -2.18 -13.55 12.35
N ILE A 85 -3.14 -13.12 13.16
CA ILE A 85 -3.13 -11.82 13.85
C ILE A 85 -1.92 -11.73 14.76
N GLU A 86 -1.66 -12.76 15.56
CA GLU A 86 -0.49 -12.79 16.46
C GLU A 86 0.82 -12.70 15.68
N ASN A 87 0.94 -13.48 14.61
CA ASN A 87 2.12 -13.44 13.74
C ASN A 87 2.32 -12.05 13.09
N GLU A 88 1.27 -11.43 12.56
CA GLU A 88 1.41 -10.11 11.94
C GLU A 88 1.69 -9.00 12.96
N LEU A 89 1.11 -9.08 14.16
CA LEU A 89 1.40 -8.13 15.23
C LEU A 89 2.84 -8.28 15.76
N ASP A 90 3.34 -9.51 15.86
CA ASP A 90 4.73 -9.77 16.24
C ASP A 90 5.71 -9.20 15.19
N ARG A 91 5.45 -9.41 13.90
CA ARG A 91 6.27 -8.89 12.79
C ARG A 91 6.41 -7.36 12.79
N ILE A 92 5.41 -6.66 13.29
CA ILE A 92 5.45 -5.19 13.41
C ILE A 92 5.85 -4.71 14.81
N GLY A 93 6.19 -5.63 15.74
CA GLY A 93 6.60 -5.32 17.11
C GLY A 93 5.49 -4.67 17.93
N LEU A 94 4.24 -5.11 17.77
CA LEU A 94 3.08 -4.58 18.49
C LEU A 94 2.18 -5.67 19.10
N LEU A 95 2.72 -6.87 19.33
CA LEU A 95 1.97 -7.98 19.88
C LEU A 95 1.43 -7.65 21.29
N GLU A 96 2.22 -6.97 22.12
CA GLU A 96 1.83 -6.54 23.46
C GLU A 96 0.69 -5.51 23.45
N LYS A 97 0.45 -4.83 22.34
CA LYS A 97 -0.66 -3.89 22.16
C LYS A 97 -1.96 -4.53 21.67
N LYS A 98 -1.99 -5.86 21.52
CA LYS A 98 -3.14 -6.61 20.98
C LYS A 98 -4.49 -6.23 21.61
N ASN A 99 -4.52 -6.05 22.92
CA ASN A 99 -5.75 -5.73 23.66
C ASN A 99 -5.91 -4.23 23.96
N THR A 100 -5.01 -3.38 23.43
CA THR A 100 -5.04 -1.94 23.63
C THR A 100 -6.06 -1.30 22.67
N LYS A 101 -6.84 -0.32 23.13
CA LYS A 101 -7.75 0.46 22.29
C LYS A 101 -6.97 1.29 21.28
N VAL A 102 -7.42 1.27 20.02
CA VAL A 102 -6.73 1.93 18.92
C VAL A 102 -6.57 3.44 19.13
N ARG A 103 -7.52 4.10 19.80
CA ARG A 103 -7.45 5.54 20.10
C ARG A 103 -6.20 5.95 20.89
N THR A 104 -5.64 5.06 21.71
CA THR A 104 -4.48 5.34 22.56
C THR A 104 -3.13 5.15 21.86
N LEU A 105 -3.15 4.68 20.63
CA LEU A 105 -1.95 4.41 19.85
C LEU A 105 -1.47 5.67 19.08
N SER A 106 -0.16 5.77 18.86
CA SER A 106 0.40 6.80 17.97
C SER A 106 -0.04 6.60 16.52
N GLY A 107 0.06 7.65 15.68
CA GLY A 107 -0.24 7.58 14.25
C GLY A 107 0.57 6.49 13.53
N GLY A 108 1.87 6.42 13.82
CA GLY A 108 2.75 5.39 13.26
C GLY A 108 2.40 3.96 13.71
N GLN A 109 1.98 3.78 14.97
CA GLN A 109 1.48 2.49 15.46
C GLN A 109 0.19 2.08 14.75
N ARG A 110 -0.77 3.01 14.64
CA ARG A 110 -2.02 2.77 13.90
C ARG A 110 -1.76 2.38 12.46
N ARG A 111 -0.89 3.10 11.76
CA ARG A 111 -0.54 2.79 10.37
C ARG A 111 0.11 1.40 10.21
N ARG A 112 1.00 1.01 11.11
CA ARG A 112 1.58 -0.35 11.12
C ARG A 112 0.50 -1.42 11.32
N ILE A 113 -0.48 -1.20 12.20
CA ILE A 113 -1.60 -2.11 12.41
C ILE A 113 -2.50 -2.20 11.17
N GLU A 114 -2.75 -1.10 10.45
CA GLU A 114 -3.49 -1.14 9.18
C GLU A 114 -2.78 -1.99 8.12
N ILE A 115 -1.45 -1.88 8.04
CA ILE A 115 -0.65 -2.73 7.15
C ILE A 115 -0.75 -4.20 7.59
N ALA A 116 -0.55 -4.51 8.87
CA ALA A 116 -0.71 -5.87 9.40
C ALA A 116 -2.12 -6.43 9.11
N ARG A 117 -3.18 -5.62 9.32
CA ARG A 117 -4.56 -5.99 9.01
C ARG A 117 -4.72 -6.40 7.55
N SER A 118 -4.13 -5.64 6.63
CA SER A 118 -4.23 -5.90 5.19
C SER A 118 -3.50 -7.17 4.73
N LEU A 119 -2.65 -7.75 5.58
CA LEU A 119 -1.87 -8.97 5.30
C LEU A 119 -2.46 -10.25 5.89
N ILE A 120 -3.44 -10.16 6.80
CA ILE A 120 -3.99 -11.31 7.54
C ILE A 120 -4.54 -12.40 6.60
N HIS A 121 -5.19 -12.02 5.51
CA HIS A 121 -5.75 -12.96 4.54
C HIS A 121 -4.73 -13.47 3.51
N LYS A 122 -3.44 -13.09 3.66
CA LYS A 122 -2.32 -13.45 2.77
C LYS A 122 -2.53 -13.03 1.31
N PRO A 123 -2.68 -11.74 1.05
CA PRO A 123 -2.78 -11.24 -0.33
C PRO A 123 -1.47 -11.47 -1.09
N ASN A 124 -1.56 -11.50 -2.42
CA ASN A 124 -0.40 -11.51 -3.30
C ASN A 124 0.02 -10.09 -3.74
N LEU A 125 -0.87 -9.12 -3.62
CA LEU A 125 -0.65 -7.71 -3.95
C LEU A 125 -1.08 -6.82 -2.79
N LEU A 126 -0.20 -5.94 -2.35
CA LEU A 126 -0.49 -4.90 -1.36
C LEU A 126 -0.51 -3.53 -2.04
N LEU A 127 -1.62 -2.84 -1.90
CA LEU A 127 -1.83 -1.47 -2.37
C LEU A 127 -1.76 -0.52 -1.18
N LEU A 128 -0.86 0.48 -1.24
CA LEU A 128 -0.73 1.48 -0.18
C LEU A 128 -0.86 2.88 -0.80
N ASP A 129 -1.90 3.61 -0.40
CA ASP A 129 -2.15 4.97 -0.85
C ASP A 129 -1.63 5.98 0.17
N GLU A 130 -0.50 6.59 -0.13
CA GLU A 130 0.20 7.60 0.69
C GLU A 130 0.37 7.17 2.17
N PRO A 131 0.92 5.98 2.45
CA PRO A 131 0.83 5.36 3.77
C PRO A 131 1.66 6.05 4.86
N THR A 132 2.54 6.95 4.51
CA THR A 132 3.46 7.64 5.43
C THR A 132 3.14 9.11 5.63
N VAL A 133 2.16 9.63 4.91
CA VAL A 133 1.75 11.05 5.02
C VAL A 133 1.27 11.35 6.44
N GLY A 134 1.73 12.47 6.99
CA GLY A 134 1.39 12.90 8.36
C GLY A 134 2.14 12.18 9.48
N LEU A 135 3.10 11.31 9.16
CA LEU A 135 3.94 10.63 10.13
C LEU A 135 5.30 11.31 10.31
N ASP A 136 5.87 11.16 11.50
CA ASP A 136 7.26 11.54 11.78
C ASP A 136 8.26 10.71 10.95
N ILE A 137 9.50 11.21 10.83
CA ILE A 137 10.55 10.62 9.99
C ILE A 137 10.85 9.17 10.42
N GLY A 138 10.95 8.90 11.73
CA GLY A 138 11.26 7.56 12.24
C GLY A 138 10.15 6.54 11.94
N SER A 139 8.90 6.92 12.15
CA SER A 139 7.74 6.09 11.80
C SER A 139 7.68 5.81 10.29
N ARG A 140 7.95 6.82 9.46
CA ARG A 140 7.98 6.70 8.00
C ARG A 140 9.04 5.68 7.55
N GLN A 141 10.28 5.83 8.03
CA GLN A 141 11.38 4.92 7.71
C GLN A 141 11.09 3.48 8.15
N THR A 142 10.52 3.31 9.35
CA THR A 142 10.14 2.00 9.88
C THR A 142 9.13 1.30 8.99
N ILE A 143 8.07 2.01 8.56
CA ILE A 143 7.04 1.47 7.68
C ILE A 143 7.61 1.11 6.31
N LEU A 144 8.39 2.00 5.71
CA LEU A 144 9.00 1.77 4.40
C LEU A 144 9.91 0.55 4.41
N LYS A 145 10.78 0.44 5.43
CA LYS A 145 11.67 -0.72 5.63
C LYS A 145 10.88 -2.01 5.82
N HIS A 146 9.83 -1.98 6.62
CA HIS A 146 8.96 -3.15 6.84
C HIS A 146 8.34 -3.63 5.53
N VAL A 147 7.69 -2.74 4.76
CA VAL A 147 7.02 -3.11 3.51
C VAL A 147 8.02 -3.60 2.46
N LYS A 148 9.19 -2.96 2.33
CA LYS A 148 10.25 -3.44 1.44
C LYS A 148 10.76 -4.83 1.83
N ASN A 149 10.81 -5.14 3.12
CA ASN A 149 11.17 -6.47 3.61
C ASN A 149 10.13 -7.53 3.24
N LEU A 150 8.82 -7.21 3.29
CA LEU A 150 7.75 -8.12 2.85
C LEU A 150 7.93 -8.54 1.38
N CYS A 151 8.36 -7.62 0.52
CA CYS A 151 8.64 -7.96 -0.88
C CYS A 151 9.77 -8.98 -1.03
N LYS A 152 10.80 -8.90 -0.18
CA LYS A 152 11.99 -9.76 -0.25
C LYS A 152 11.74 -11.14 0.37
N VAL A 153 11.05 -11.18 1.51
CA VAL A 153 10.88 -12.40 2.32
C VAL A 153 9.64 -13.17 1.88
N ASP A 154 8.52 -12.48 1.67
CA ASP A 154 7.22 -13.11 1.38
C ASP A 154 6.89 -13.12 -0.12
N ASN A 155 7.78 -12.59 -0.97
CA ASN A 155 7.53 -12.41 -2.41
C ASN A 155 6.24 -11.63 -2.70
N LEU A 156 5.88 -10.70 -1.80
CA LEU A 156 4.69 -9.86 -1.91
C LEU A 156 4.88 -8.79 -2.98
N ALA A 157 3.97 -8.70 -3.93
CA ALA A 157 3.94 -7.57 -4.84
C ALA A 157 3.39 -6.33 -4.13
N VAL A 158 4.05 -5.19 -4.27
CA VAL A 158 3.62 -3.93 -3.63
C VAL A 158 3.52 -2.83 -4.67
N LEU A 159 2.39 -2.11 -4.66
CA LEU A 159 2.21 -0.83 -5.32
C LEU A 159 2.09 0.26 -4.24
N TRP A 160 3.07 1.15 -4.20
CA TRP A 160 3.21 2.20 -3.21
C TRP A 160 2.95 3.57 -3.85
N ALA A 161 1.79 4.17 -3.63
CA ALA A 161 1.51 5.50 -4.13
C ALA A 161 2.04 6.56 -3.18
N THR A 162 2.77 7.53 -3.71
CA THR A 162 3.33 8.64 -2.93
C THR A 162 3.57 9.87 -3.81
N HIS A 163 3.65 11.03 -3.17
CA HIS A 163 4.20 12.25 -3.75
C HIS A 163 5.60 12.58 -3.18
N LEU A 164 6.10 11.75 -2.26
CA LEU A 164 7.37 11.95 -1.56
C LEU A 164 8.50 11.23 -2.30
N ILE A 165 9.32 11.97 -3.01
CA ILE A 165 10.43 11.42 -3.80
C ILE A 165 11.48 10.75 -2.92
N ASP A 166 11.61 11.18 -1.65
CA ASP A 166 12.59 10.64 -0.69
C ASP A 166 12.26 9.21 -0.22
N GLU A 167 11.11 8.66 -0.60
CA GLU A 167 10.73 7.28 -0.35
C GLU A 167 11.25 6.30 -1.41
N ILE A 168 11.86 6.81 -2.48
CA ILE A 168 12.30 6.04 -3.64
C ILE A 168 13.79 5.77 -3.53
N ASP A 169 14.16 4.48 -3.49
CA ASP A 169 15.56 4.05 -3.51
C ASP A 169 16.05 3.80 -4.96
N LYS A 170 17.36 3.82 -5.12
CA LYS A 170 18.01 3.41 -6.38
C LYS A 170 17.65 1.95 -6.71
N GLY A 171 17.41 1.68 -8.00
CA GLY A 171 17.04 0.33 -8.47
C GLY A 171 15.58 -0.03 -8.32
N GLU A 172 14.75 0.79 -7.67
CA GLU A 172 13.31 0.53 -7.58
C GLU A 172 12.58 0.83 -8.90
N LYS A 173 11.46 0.15 -9.08
CA LYS A 173 10.55 0.43 -10.20
C LYS A 173 9.67 1.62 -9.86
N VAL A 174 9.56 2.55 -10.80
CA VAL A 174 8.75 3.76 -10.65
C VAL A 174 7.82 3.91 -11.84
N VAL A 175 6.58 4.29 -11.56
CA VAL A 175 5.59 4.75 -12.54
C VAL A 175 5.26 6.19 -12.19
N ILE A 176 5.59 7.12 -13.07
CA ILE A 176 5.28 8.55 -12.90
C ILE A 176 3.93 8.84 -13.55
N ILE A 177 3.00 9.36 -12.76
CA ILE A 177 1.65 9.70 -13.21
C ILE A 177 1.38 11.20 -13.01
N ASP A 178 0.73 11.82 -14.00
CA ASP A 178 0.17 13.17 -13.90
C ASP A 178 -1.14 13.26 -14.68
N LYS A 179 -2.15 13.91 -14.08
CA LYS A 179 -3.49 14.11 -14.69
C LYS A 179 -4.09 12.85 -15.31
N GLY A 180 -3.93 11.71 -14.59
CA GLY A 180 -4.44 10.40 -15.00
C GLY A 180 -3.66 9.72 -16.14
N LYS A 181 -2.51 10.28 -16.56
CA LYS A 181 -1.66 9.72 -17.62
C LYS A 181 -0.33 9.25 -17.06
N ILE A 182 0.14 8.11 -17.51
CA ILE A 182 1.51 7.66 -17.23
C ILE A 182 2.46 8.46 -18.12
N LEU A 183 3.33 9.25 -17.49
CA LEU A 183 4.35 10.03 -18.20
C LEU A 183 5.60 9.20 -18.46
N GLU A 184 5.99 8.33 -17.49
CA GLU A 184 7.20 7.52 -17.58
C GLU A 184 7.07 6.29 -16.67
N LYS A 185 7.77 5.20 -17.02
CA LYS A 185 7.84 3.98 -16.20
C LYS A 185 9.17 3.25 -16.40
N GLY A 186 9.66 2.60 -15.37
CA GLY A 186 10.90 1.81 -15.39
C GLY A 186 11.58 1.81 -14.03
N ASP A 187 12.80 1.30 -13.98
CA ASP A 187 13.66 1.51 -12.82
C ASP A 187 14.19 2.95 -12.77
N VAL A 188 14.54 3.40 -11.59
CA VAL A 188 15.02 4.78 -11.34
C VAL A 188 16.15 5.17 -12.30
N GLU A 189 17.12 4.29 -12.49
CA GLU A 189 18.32 4.57 -13.29
C GLU A 189 17.97 4.73 -14.77
N SER A 190 17.11 3.90 -15.30
CA SER A 190 16.63 3.98 -16.68
C SER A 190 15.83 5.26 -16.94
N ILE A 191 14.97 5.67 -15.98
CA ILE A 191 14.21 6.92 -16.08
C ILE A 191 15.15 8.14 -16.09
N VAL A 192 16.10 8.17 -15.17
CA VAL A 192 17.12 9.23 -15.07
C VAL A 192 17.92 9.36 -16.39
N LYS A 193 18.39 8.22 -16.91
CA LYS A 193 19.15 8.17 -18.17
C LYS A 193 18.34 8.66 -19.37
N ARG A 194 17.09 8.18 -19.54
CA ARG A 194 16.23 8.58 -20.68
C ARG A 194 15.89 10.07 -20.63
N ASN A 195 15.71 10.63 -19.44
CA ASN A 195 15.40 12.04 -19.28
C ASN A 195 16.64 12.96 -19.25
N LYS A 196 17.87 12.39 -19.31
CA LYS A 196 19.13 13.13 -19.25
C LYS A 196 19.23 14.03 -18.02
N THR A 197 18.94 13.48 -16.86
CA THR A 197 18.95 14.17 -15.55
C THR A 197 19.94 13.54 -14.60
N LYS A 198 20.25 14.19 -13.47
CA LYS A 198 21.19 13.67 -12.47
C LYS A 198 20.57 12.68 -11.50
N ASN A 199 19.26 12.82 -11.25
CA ASN A 199 18.54 12.02 -10.28
C ASN A 199 17.05 11.96 -10.60
N ILE A 200 16.31 11.11 -9.87
CA ILE A 200 14.86 10.92 -10.07
C ILE A 200 14.05 12.20 -9.78
N ARG A 201 14.51 13.06 -8.84
CA ARG A 201 13.84 14.34 -8.53
C ARG A 201 13.87 15.29 -9.73
N GLU A 202 15.02 15.42 -10.35
CA GLU A 202 15.14 16.24 -11.57
C GLU A 202 14.33 15.66 -12.73
N ALA A 203 14.32 14.33 -12.90
CA ALA A 203 13.54 13.66 -13.92
C ALA A 203 12.03 13.90 -13.70
N PHE A 204 11.57 13.75 -12.46
CA PHE A 204 10.18 14.00 -12.08
C PHE A 204 9.78 15.46 -12.36
N ASN A 205 10.55 16.43 -11.86
CA ASN A 205 10.26 17.85 -12.06
C ASN A 205 10.16 18.21 -13.54
N LYS A 206 11.10 17.70 -14.37
CA LYS A 206 11.10 17.90 -15.81
C LYS A 206 9.85 17.33 -16.49
N LEU A 207 9.43 16.13 -16.09
CA LEU A 207 8.26 15.45 -16.67
C LEU A 207 6.94 16.12 -16.29
N VAL A 208 6.82 16.56 -15.04
CA VAL A 208 5.60 17.22 -14.51
C VAL A 208 5.59 18.72 -14.78
N LYS A 209 6.71 19.28 -15.31
CA LYS A 209 6.88 20.70 -15.66
C LYS A 209 6.75 21.66 -14.46
N ILE A 210 7.46 21.32 -13.37
CA ILE A 210 7.62 22.15 -12.15
C ILE A 210 9.10 22.48 -11.90
#